data_4fe630de2c17dc1764d67426cbc8adde
#
_entry.id   4fe630de2c17dc1764d67426cbc8adde
#
_cell.length_a   1.000
_cell.length_b   1.000
_cell.length_c   1.000
_cell.angle_alpha   90.00
_cell.angle_beta   90.00
_cell.angle_gamma   90.00
#
_symmetry.space_group_name_H-M   'P 1'
#
loop_
_entity.id
_entity.type
_entity.pdbx_description
1 polymer ?
#
loop_
_entity_poly.entity_id
_entity_poly.type
_entity_poly.pdbx_seq_one_letter_code
_entity_poly.pdbx_strand_id
1 'polypeptide(L)'
;GDGCPYCSGRQVIPGETDLATMHPELALQADGWDPTSVVFGSTSRRNWKCALGHTWSATVIGRTQGEKDCPFCTNMKTWTGFNDLATTHPHLVPEVDGWDPTKIHAGTNKKLDWKCSRGHRWSATGTSRSGNETDCPVCSNRIVEIGFNDLATTHPDLAKEAHGWNPKTVVAGSNKKVKWICGKGHPWSAVVANRAMGRETGCPTCATTGFDPNIDAWLYFLEHPVW
;
A
#
# COMPACT_ATOMS: atom_id res chain seq x y z
N GLY A 1 -56.17 13.29 -5.86
CA GLY A 1 -56.41 12.41 -7.01
C GLY A 1 -55.10 11.92 -7.52
N ASP A 2 -54.90 10.60 -7.51
CA ASP A 2 -53.72 9.97 -8.09
C ASP A 2 -53.77 10.19 -9.62
N GLY A 3 -52.83 10.97 -10.14
CA GLY A 3 -52.73 11.31 -11.56
C GLY A 3 -52.75 10.06 -12.49
N CYS A 4 -52.89 10.29 -13.78
CA CYS A 4 -52.86 9.24 -14.81
C CYS A 4 -51.70 8.27 -14.56
N PRO A 5 -51.94 6.93 -14.41
CA PRO A 5 -50.90 5.95 -14.11
C PRO A 5 -49.85 5.84 -15.22
N TYR A 6 -50.22 6.16 -16.45
CA TYR A 6 -49.28 6.22 -17.58
C TYR A 6 -48.39 7.46 -17.50
N CYS A 7 -48.96 8.65 -17.27
CA CYS A 7 -48.19 9.89 -17.16
C CYS A 7 -47.30 9.92 -15.92
N SER A 8 -47.67 9.18 -14.86
CA SER A 8 -46.90 9.05 -13.63
C SER A 8 -45.79 7.96 -13.72
N GLY A 9 -45.65 7.28 -14.85
CA GLY A 9 -44.69 6.21 -15.04
C GLY A 9 -44.97 4.94 -14.22
N ARG A 10 -46.22 4.73 -13.78
CA ARG A 10 -46.65 3.53 -13.05
C ARG A 10 -47.03 2.37 -13.98
N GLN A 11 -47.47 2.69 -15.20
CA GLN A 11 -47.78 1.70 -16.22
C GLN A 11 -46.94 1.95 -17.47
N VAL A 12 -46.49 0.85 -18.13
CA VAL A 12 -45.73 0.91 -19.36
C VAL A 12 -46.62 1.24 -20.54
N ILE A 13 -46.18 2.13 -21.40
CA ILE A 13 -46.69 2.33 -22.76
C ILE A 13 -45.59 1.86 -23.69
N PRO A 14 -45.77 0.69 -24.36
CA PRO A 14 -44.82 0.19 -25.33
C PRO A 14 -44.53 1.21 -26.44
N GLY A 15 -43.26 1.46 -26.72
CA GLY A 15 -42.87 2.48 -27.70
C GLY A 15 -42.81 3.93 -27.16
N GLU A 16 -43.16 4.17 -25.89
CA GLU A 16 -43.12 5.52 -25.28
C GLU A 16 -42.39 5.56 -23.95
N THR A 17 -42.82 4.75 -22.97
CA THR A 17 -42.29 4.79 -21.59
C THR A 17 -41.59 3.51 -21.16
N ASP A 18 -41.52 2.55 -22.04
CA ASP A 18 -40.75 1.31 -21.80
C ASP A 18 -39.25 1.55 -21.81
N LEU A 19 -38.52 0.65 -21.17
CA LEU A 19 -37.07 0.76 -21.03
C LEU A 19 -36.36 0.68 -22.40
N ALA A 20 -36.85 -0.16 -23.32
CA ALA A 20 -36.19 -0.36 -24.61
C ALA A 20 -36.24 0.92 -25.47
N THR A 21 -37.36 1.68 -25.36
CA THR A 21 -37.52 2.95 -26.08
C THR A 21 -36.76 4.09 -25.43
N MET A 22 -36.81 4.20 -24.09
CA MET A 22 -36.20 5.31 -23.36
C MET A 22 -34.68 5.14 -23.13
N HIS A 23 -34.20 3.91 -23.03
CA HIS A 23 -32.80 3.55 -22.76
C HIS A 23 -32.36 2.32 -23.57
N PRO A 24 -32.24 2.42 -24.88
CA PRO A 24 -31.95 1.27 -25.77
C PRO A 24 -30.61 0.61 -25.44
N GLU A 25 -29.63 1.38 -24.98
CA GLU A 25 -28.32 0.86 -24.56
C GLU A 25 -28.40 -0.01 -23.30
N LEU A 26 -29.32 0.31 -22.37
CA LEU A 26 -29.58 -0.51 -21.20
C LEU A 26 -30.43 -1.73 -21.52
N ALA A 27 -31.34 -1.61 -22.47
CA ALA A 27 -32.18 -2.72 -22.92
C ALA A 27 -31.34 -3.88 -23.46
N LEU A 28 -30.22 -3.61 -24.13
CA LEU A 28 -29.26 -4.63 -24.59
C LEU A 28 -28.62 -5.44 -23.45
N GLN A 29 -28.69 -4.94 -22.23
CA GLN A 29 -28.16 -5.61 -21.04
C GLN A 29 -29.24 -6.41 -20.27
N ALA A 30 -30.46 -6.45 -20.74
CA ALA A 30 -31.53 -7.26 -20.14
C ALA A 30 -31.19 -8.76 -20.25
N ASP A 31 -31.20 -9.46 -19.13
CA ASP A 31 -30.83 -10.87 -19.04
C ASP A 31 -32.05 -11.71 -18.62
N GLY A 32 -32.68 -12.38 -19.62
CA GLY A 32 -33.84 -13.26 -19.42
C GLY A 32 -35.17 -12.56 -19.16
N TRP A 33 -35.32 -11.26 -19.53
CA TRP A 33 -36.58 -10.52 -19.41
C TRP A 33 -36.75 -9.52 -20.57
N ASP A 34 -37.99 -9.14 -20.85
CA ASP A 34 -38.35 -8.23 -21.95
C ASP A 34 -38.32 -6.77 -21.49
N PRO A 35 -37.40 -5.91 -21.97
CA PRO A 35 -37.31 -4.51 -21.61
C PRO A 35 -38.47 -3.64 -22.15
N THR A 36 -39.26 -4.11 -23.12
CA THR A 36 -40.48 -3.40 -23.57
C THR A 36 -41.65 -3.54 -22.61
N SER A 37 -41.59 -4.52 -21.71
CA SER A 37 -42.62 -4.79 -20.72
C SER A 37 -42.47 -4.02 -19.41
N VAL A 38 -41.39 -3.21 -19.27
CA VAL A 38 -41.04 -2.55 -18.02
C VAL A 38 -40.80 -1.06 -18.22
N VAL A 39 -41.47 -0.22 -17.42
CA VAL A 39 -41.24 1.22 -17.43
C VAL A 39 -39.86 1.58 -16.92
N PHE A 40 -39.18 2.55 -17.56
CA PHE A 40 -37.80 2.95 -17.24
C PHE A 40 -37.61 3.41 -15.76
N GLY A 41 -38.67 3.91 -15.10
CA GLY A 41 -38.67 4.31 -13.68
C GLY A 41 -39.03 3.20 -12.69
N SER A 42 -39.09 1.93 -13.12
CA SER A 42 -39.48 0.81 -12.26
C SER A 42 -38.53 0.54 -11.14
N THR A 43 -39.03 0.35 -9.92
CA THR A 43 -38.27 -0.10 -8.73
C THR A 43 -38.06 -1.61 -8.72
N SER A 44 -38.63 -2.35 -9.69
CA SER A 44 -38.44 -3.80 -9.78
C SER A 44 -37.00 -4.16 -10.02
N ARG A 45 -36.52 -5.21 -9.32
CA ARG A 45 -35.17 -5.76 -9.58
C ARG A 45 -35.22 -6.70 -10.77
N ARG A 46 -34.24 -6.55 -11.65
CA ARG A 46 -34.04 -7.37 -12.84
C ARG A 46 -32.63 -7.86 -12.95
N ASN A 47 -32.43 -8.92 -13.71
CA ASN A 47 -31.11 -9.43 -14.03
C ASN A 47 -30.53 -8.69 -15.23
N TRP A 48 -29.29 -8.33 -15.15
CA TRP A 48 -28.54 -7.60 -16.17
C TRP A 48 -27.29 -8.38 -16.56
N LYS A 49 -26.86 -8.22 -17.80
CA LYS A 49 -25.66 -8.85 -18.34
C LYS A 49 -24.85 -7.83 -19.15
N CYS A 50 -23.59 -7.62 -18.80
CA CYS A 50 -22.72 -6.73 -19.58
C CYS A 50 -22.12 -7.44 -20.81
N ALA A 51 -21.45 -6.68 -21.68
CA ALA A 51 -20.81 -7.20 -22.89
C ALA A 51 -19.73 -8.25 -22.60
N LEU A 52 -19.10 -8.23 -21.40
CA LEU A 52 -18.14 -9.23 -20.96
C LEU A 52 -18.78 -10.47 -20.33
N GLY A 53 -20.12 -10.55 -20.32
CA GLY A 53 -20.84 -11.72 -19.82
C GLY A 53 -21.11 -11.75 -18.33
N HIS A 54 -20.68 -10.75 -17.54
CA HIS A 54 -20.99 -10.70 -16.11
C HIS A 54 -22.48 -10.44 -15.88
N THR A 55 -23.07 -11.19 -14.96
CA THR A 55 -24.48 -11.07 -14.60
C THR A 55 -24.65 -10.53 -13.18
N TRP A 56 -25.64 -9.65 -12.99
CA TRP A 56 -25.97 -9.10 -11.68
C TRP A 56 -27.44 -8.69 -11.60
N SER A 57 -27.93 -8.41 -10.39
CA SER A 57 -29.29 -7.93 -10.18
C SER A 57 -29.27 -6.49 -9.68
N ALA A 58 -30.06 -5.62 -10.33
CA ALA A 58 -30.22 -4.21 -9.97
C ALA A 58 -31.67 -3.77 -10.26
N THR A 59 -32.14 -2.67 -9.64
CA THR A 59 -33.43 -2.07 -9.97
C THR A 59 -33.33 -1.34 -11.32
N VAL A 60 -34.44 -1.31 -12.06
CA VAL A 60 -34.48 -0.62 -13.35
C VAL A 60 -34.21 0.86 -13.14
N ILE A 61 -34.90 1.53 -12.20
CA ILE A 61 -34.68 2.94 -11.87
C ILE A 61 -33.22 3.24 -11.47
N GLY A 62 -32.56 2.35 -10.71
CA GLY A 62 -31.16 2.50 -10.34
C GLY A 62 -30.25 2.52 -11.57
N ARG A 63 -30.56 1.72 -12.58
CA ARG A 63 -29.81 1.70 -13.84
C ARG A 63 -30.04 2.93 -14.70
N THR A 64 -31.26 3.45 -14.75
CA THR A 64 -31.63 4.61 -15.58
C THR A 64 -31.22 5.95 -14.99
N GLN A 65 -31.09 6.05 -13.66
CA GLN A 65 -30.69 7.29 -12.97
C GLN A 65 -29.17 7.42 -12.76
N GLY A 66 -28.37 6.71 -13.54
CA GLY A 66 -26.91 6.81 -13.50
C GLY A 66 -26.25 5.93 -12.44
N GLU A 67 -26.99 5.04 -11.82
CA GLU A 67 -26.40 4.00 -10.98
C GLU A 67 -25.80 2.88 -11.85
N LYS A 68 -24.54 3.08 -12.15
CA LYS A 68 -23.56 1.99 -12.10
C LYS A 68 -23.66 0.97 -13.21
N ASP A 69 -22.68 1.08 -14.05
CA ASP A 69 -22.23 0.00 -14.93
C ASP A 69 -22.08 -1.33 -14.17
N CYS A 70 -21.70 -2.36 -14.88
CA CYS A 70 -21.46 -3.66 -14.29
C CYS A 70 -20.55 -3.54 -13.03
N PRO A 71 -20.98 -3.99 -11.85
CA PRO A 71 -20.23 -3.86 -10.60
C PRO A 71 -18.90 -4.62 -10.60
N PHE A 72 -18.74 -5.57 -11.50
CA PHE A 72 -17.51 -6.33 -11.68
C PHE A 72 -16.52 -5.58 -12.58
N CYS A 73 -16.99 -4.98 -13.67
CA CYS A 73 -16.15 -4.15 -14.54
C CYS A 73 -15.66 -2.87 -13.86
N THR A 74 -16.46 -2.34 -12.92
CA THR A 74 -16.11 -1.15 -12.13
C THR A 74 -15.37 -1.47 -10.82
N ASN A 75 -15.01 -2.72 -10.60
CA ASN A 75 -14.34 -3.21 -9.38
C ASN A 75 -15.09 -2.98 -8.06
N MET A 76 -16.41 -2.75 -8.12
CA MET A 76 -17.26 -2.65 -6.92
C MET A 76 -17.52 -4.03 -6.29
N LYS A 77 -17.47 -5.07 -7.11
CA LYS A 77 -17.56 -6.48 -6.67
C LYS A 77 -16.47 -7.30 -7.31
N THR A 78 -16.05 -8.35 -6.61
CA THR A 78 -15.07 -9.30 -7.13
C THR A 78 -15.75 -10.40 -7.94
N TRP A 79 -15.18 -10.70 -9.09
CA TRP A 79 -15.52 -11.86 -9.92
C TRP A 79 -14.27 -12.70 -10.10
N THR A 80 -14.31 -13.93 -9.56
CA THR A 80 -13.18 -14.87 -9.64
C THR A 80 -12.85 -15.20 -11.11
N GLY A 81 -11.56 -15.10 -11.45
CA GLY A 81 -11.06 -15.31 -12.80
C GLY A 81 -11.16 -14.06 -13.71
N PHE A 82 -11.56 -12.90 -13.17
CA PHE A 82 -11.64 -11.65 -13.94
C PHE A 82 -10.92 -10.49 -13.25
N ASN A 83 -11.43 -10.01 -12.11
CA ASN A 83 -10.90 -8.84 -11.42
C ASN A 83 -10.41 -9.15 -10.00
N ASP A 84 -10.34 -10.42 -9.63
CA ASP A 84 -9.76 -10.84 -8.35
C ASP A 84 -8.22 -10.64 -8.37
N LEU A 85 -7.64 -10.58 -7.16
CA LEU A 85 -6.21 -10.32 -6.99
C LEU A 85 -5.35 -11.44 -7.58
N ALA A 86 -5.77 -12.70 -7.45
CA ALA A 86 -5.00 -13.82 -7.99
C ALA A 86 -4.90 -13.78 -9.52
N THR A 87 -5.95 -13.30 -10.20
CA THR A 87 -5.98 -13.16 -11.66
C THR A 87 -5.22 -11.92 -12.12
N THR A 88 -5.42 -10.78 -11.46
CA THR A 88 -4.87 -9.49 -11.91
C THR A 88 -3.44 -9.25 -11.42
N HIS A 89 -3.04 -9.82 -10.27
CA HIS A 89 -1.72 -9.63 -9.64
C HIS A 89 -1.17 -10.97 -9.12
N PRO A 90 -0.94 -11.97 -10.00
CA PRO A 90 -0.52 -13.31 -9.60
C PRO A 90 0.80 -13.31 -8.82
N HIS A 91 1.68 -12.34 -9.05
CA HIS A 91 2.95 -12.19 -8.34
C HIS A 91 2.77 -11.89 -6.83
N LEU A 92 1.61 -11.36 -6.41
CA LEU A 92 1.31 -11.11 -4.99
C LEU A 92 0.76 -12.34 -4.26
N VAL A 93 0.29 -13.36 -4.98
CA VAL A 93 -0.33 -14.56 -4.39
C VAL A 93 0.59 -15.30 -3.40
N PRO A 94 1.91 -15.45 -3.66
CA PRO A 94 2.82 -16.10 -2.70
C PRO A 94 2.97 -15.36 -1.37
N GLU A 95 2.59 -14.09 -1.31
CA GLU A 95 2.68 -13.25 -0.11
C GLU A 95 1.36 -13.18 0.68
N VAL A 96 0.32 -13.83 0.22
CA VAL A 96 -0.99 -13.88 0.92
C VAL A 96 -0.88 -14.69 2.21
N ASP A 97 -1.34 -14.15 3.33
CA ASP A 97 -1.29 -14.81 4.63
C ASP A 97 -2.69 -15.00 5.23
N GLY A 98 -3.26 -16.19 5.04
CA GLY A 98 -4.49 -16.62 5.70
C GLY A 98 -5.81 -16.13 5.10
N TRP A 99 -5.82 -15.60 3.86
CA TRP A 99 -7.04 -15.19 3.15
C TRP A 99 -7.02 -15.66 1.68
N ASP A 100 -8.19 -15.65 1.03
CA ASP A 100 -8.34 -16.14 -0.36
C ASP A 100 -8.24 -14.99 -1.37
N PRO A 101 -7.16 -14.92 -2.19
CA PRO A 101 -6.95 -13.87 -3.17
C PRO A 101 -7.93 -13.91 -4.36
N THR A 102 -8.66 -15.01 -4.55
CA THR A 102 -9.71 -15.12 -5.58
C THR A 102 -11.02 -14.43 -5.18
N LYS A 103 -11.17 -14.05 -3.91
CA LYS A 103 -12.36 -13.39 -3.35
C LYS A 103 -12.20 -11.88 -3.15
N ILE A 104 -11.04 -11.35 -3.43
CA ILE A 104 -10.68 -9.95 -3.17
C ILE A 104 -10.17 -9.32 -4.47
N HIS A 105 -10.69 -8.14 -4.85
CA HIS A 105 -10.13 -7.36 -5.95
C HIS A 105 -8.88 -6.57 -5.49
N ALA A 106 -7.91 -6.37 -6.36
CA ALA A 106 -6.63 -5.77 -6.05
C ALA A 106 -6.74 -4.33 -5.48
N GLY A 107 -7.70 -3.53 -5.98
CA GLY A 107 -7.93 -2.15 -5.53
C GLY A 107 -8.70 -2.01 -4.22
N THR A 108 -8.79 -3.05 -3.39
CA THR A 108 -9.52 -2.97 -2.11
C THR A 108 -8.79 -2.12 -1.07
N ASN A 109 -9.54 -1.30 -0.33
CA ASN A 109 -9.03 -0.57 0.84
C ASN A 109 -9.07 -1.41 2.13
N LYS A 110 -9.53 -2.65 2.05
CA LYS A 110 -9.49 -3.57 3.20
C LYS A 110 -8.03 -3.87 3.57
N LYS A 111 -7.71 -3.81 4.85
CA LYS A 111 -6.42 -4.29 5.37
C LYS A 111 -6.41 -5.82 5.32
N LEU A 112 -5.36 -6.35 4.74
CA LEU A 112 -5.11 -7.77 4.52
C LEU A 112 -3.75 -8.12 5.09
N ASP A 113 -3.58 -9.35 5.55
CA ASP A 113 -2.33 -9.82 6.11
C ASP A 113 -1.45 -10.42 5.02
N TRP A 114 -0.19 -10.05 5.05
CA TRP A 114 0.83 -10.41 4.07
C TRP A 114 2.04 -11.02 4.75
N LYS A 115 2.73 -11.90 4.03
CA LYS A 115 3.96 -12.54 4.47
C LYS A 115 4.98 -12.60 3.34
N CYS A 116 6.16 -12.01 3.51
CA CYS A 116 7.21 -12.11 2.50
C CYS A 116 7.94 -13.46 2.54
N SER A 117 8.75 -13.73 1.52
CA SER A 117 9.57 -14.94 1.41
C SER A 117 10.55 -15.15 2.58
N ARG A 118 10.91 -14.09 3.30
CA ARG A 118 11.75 -14.14 4.50
C ARG A 118 10.97 -14.38 5.80
N GLY A 119 9.64 -14.49 5.72
CA GLY A 119 8.78 -14.80 6.86
C GLY A 119 8.24 -13.59 7.62
N HIS A 120 8.63 -12.34 7.29
CA HIS A 120 8.07 -11.16 7.93
C HIS A 120 6.60 -11.02 7.60
N ARG A 121 5.79 -10.67 8.60
CA ARG A 121 4.34 -10.50 8.47
C ARG A 121 3.95 -9.04 8.69
N TRP A 122 3.02 -8.53 7.90
CA TRP A 122 2.49 -7.17 8.05
C TRP A 122 1.07 -7.07 7.50
N SER A 123 0.38 -6.00 7.84
CA SER A 123 -0.95 -5.70 7.28
C SER A 123 -0.85 -4.49 6.35
N ALA A 124 -1.41 -4.61 5.16
CA ALA A 124 -1.50 -3.54 4.18
C ALA A 124 -2.79 -3.66 3.37
N THR A 125 -3.27 -2.56 2.78
CA THR A 125 -4.44 -2.62 1.89
C THR A 125 -4.08 -3.25 0.55
N GLY A 126 -5.07 -3.87 -0.12
CA GLY A 126 -4.87 -4.36 -1.49
C GLY A 126 -4.37 -3.25 -2.41
N THR A 127 -4.97 -2.04 -2.34
CA THR A 127 -4.54 -0.87 -3.12
C THR A 127 -3.07 -0.51 -2.90
N SER A 128 -2.58 -0.55 -1.65
CA SER A 128 -1.17 -0.25 -1.36
C SER A 128 -0.22 -1.28 -1.95
N ARG A 129 -0.64 -2.54 -2.02
CA ARG A 129 0.17 -3.63 -2.57
C ARG A 129 0.16 -3.65 -4.09
N SER A 130 -1.01 -3.46 -4.71
CA SER A 130 -1.20 -3.56 -6.16
C SER A 130 -0.92 -2.26 -6.91
N GLY A 131 -1.30 -1.11 -6.33
CA GLY A 131 -1.18 0.18 -7.00
C GLY A 131 0.12 0.92 -6.71
N ASN A 132 0.66 0.80 -5.49
CA ASN A 132 1.88 1.50 -5.06
C ASN A 132 3.09 0.56 -4.95
N GLU A 133 2.94 -0.72 -5.29
CA GLU A 133 3.99 -1.75 -5.23
C GLU A 133 4.78 -1.74 -3.91
N THR A 134 4.07 -1.49 -2.79
CA THR A 134 4.73 -1.38 -1.49
C THR A 134 5.18 -2.74 -1.00
N ASP A 135 6.47 -2.96 -0.93
CA ASP A 135 7.09 -4.18 -0.41
C ASP A 135 6.96 -4.35 1.10
N CYS A 136 7.43 -5.51 1.58
CA CYS A 136 7.56 -5.79 3.01
C CYS A 136 8.27 -4.62 3.72
N PRO A 137 7.66 -4.00 4.73
CA PRO A 137 8.23 -2.82 5.39
C PRO A 137 9.53 -3.11 6.16
N VAL A 138 9.75 -4.35 6.57
CA VAL A 138 11.00 -4.78 7.20
C VAL A 138 12.10 -4.92 6.15
N CYS A 139 11.84 -5.65 5.06
CA CYS A 139 12.81 -5.83 3.96
C CYS A 139 13.20 -4.52 3.29
N SER A 140 12.28 -3.56 3.21
CA SER A 140 12.51 -2.21 2.67
C SER A 140 13.05 -1.21 3.70
N ASN A 141 13.45 -1.66 4.89
CA ASN A 141 14.01 -0.84 5.98
C ASN A 141 13.08 0.29 6.47
N ARG A 142 11.77 0.20 6.28
CA ARG A 142 10.78 1.16 6.81
C ARG A 142 10.41 0.86 8.26
N ILE A 143 10.49 -0.41 8.66
CA ILE A 143 10.28 -0.87 10.04
C ILE A 143 11.53 -1.62 10.48
N VAL A 144 12.01 -1.32 11.69
CA VAL A 144 13.13 -2.06 12.29
C VAL A 144 12.64 -3.39 12.85
N GLU A 145 13.41 -4.44 12.58
CA GLU A 145 13.29 -5.75 13.20
C GLU A 145 14.62 -6.14 13.82
N ILE A 146 14.61 -6.35 15.15
CA ILE A 146 15.82 -6.66 15.92
C ILE A 146 16.40 -8.01 15.49
N GLY A 147 17.67 -8.02 15.21
CA GLY A 147 18.39 -9.22 14.73
C GLY A 147 18.31 -9.41 13.21
N PHE A 148 17.63 -8.49 12.49
CA PHE A 148 17.55 -8.57 11.02
C PHE A 148 18.11 -7.31 10.34
N ASN A 149 17.46 -6.15 10.51
CA ASN A 149 17.83 -4.91 9.82
C ASN A 149 18.16 -3.75 10.77
N ASP A 150 18.23 -4.01 12.07
CA ASP A 150 18.67 -3.01 13.04
C ASP A 150 20.17 -2.68 12.87
N LEU A 151 20.56 -1.48 13.31
CA LEU A 151 21.92 -0.99 13.13
C LEU A 151 22.96 -1.86 13.86
N ALA A 152 22.62 -2.42 15.03
CA ALA A 152 23.54 -3.26 15.79
C ALA A 152 23.84 -4.58 15.06
N THR A 153 22.89 -5.11 14.32
CA THR A 153 23.02 -6.34 13.51
C THR A 153 23.75 -6.06 12.20
N THR A 154 23.37 -4.99 11.50
CA THR A 154 23.90 -4.69 10.16
C THR A 154 25.26 -3.96 10.18
N HIS A 155 25.53 -3.18 11.22
CA HIS A 155 26.76 -2.38 11.38
C HIS A 155 27.27 -2.47 12.82
N PRO A 156 27.75 -3.64 13.26
CA PRO A 156 28.11 -3.90 14.66
C PRO A 156 29.24 -2.98 15.16
N ASP A 157 30.20 -2.63 14.33
CA ASP A 157 31.30 -1.74 14.74
C ASP A 157 30.81 -0.30 14.93
N LEU A 158 29.94 0.18 14.03
CA LEU A 158 29.30 1.49 14.18
C LEU A 158 28.41 1.55 15.43
N ALA A 159 27.74 0.46 15.75
CA ALA A 159 26.87 0.38 16.91
C ALA A 159 27.62 0.52 18.25
N LYS A 160 28.91 0.17 18.32
CA LYS A 160 29.78 0.37 19.49
C LYS A 160 29.98 1.85 19.84
N GLU A 161 29.84 2.73 18.84
CA GLU A 161 29.95 4.19 19.03
C GLU A 161 28.63 4.85 19.45
N ALA A 162 27.55 4.09 19.63
CA ALA A 162 26.28 4.62 20.11
C ALA A 162 26.40 5.14 21.54
N HIS A 163 26.06 6.42 21.77
CA HIS A 163 26.18 7.07 23.07
C HIS A 163 24.82 7.51 23.62
N GLY A 164 24.34 6.80 24.65
CA GLY A 164 23.05 7.10 25.33
C GLY A 164 21.80 6.74 24.54
N TRP A 165 21.89 5.85 23.53
CA TRP A 165 20.76 5.34 22.77
C TRP A 165 20.99 3.89 22.33
N ASN A 166 19.90 3.17 21.99
CA ASN A 166 19.95 1.76 21.60
C ASN A 166 20.00 1.59 20.08
N PRO A 167 21.13 1.11 19.48
CA PRO A 167 21.27 0.91 18.03
C PRO A 167 20.36 -0.20 17.46
N LYS A 168 19.76 -1.05 18.31
CA LYS A 168 18.77 -2.04 17.87
C LYS A 168 17.41 -1.44 17.53
N THR A 169 17.19 -0.14 17.79
CA THR A 169 15.91 0.53 17.55
C THR A 169 15.86 1.34 16.25
N VAL A 170 16.91 1.32 15.47
CA VAL A 170 17.00 2.07 14.21
C VAL A 170 17.61 1.22 13.10
N VAL A 171 17.23 1.49 11.85
CA VAL A 171 17.86 0.94 10.66
C VAL A 171 19.01 1.83 10.20
N ALA A 172 19.97 1.28 9.44
CA ALA A 172 21.13 2.01 8.92
C ALA A 172 20.75 3.25 8.09
N GLY A 173 19.64 3.19 7.32
CA GLY A 173 19.13 4.30 6.51
C GLY A 173 18.32 5.36 7.30
N SER A 174 18.32 5.32 8.63
CA SER A 174 17.53 6.25 9.45
C SER A 174 18.05 7.68 9.38
N ASN A 175 17.15 8.64 9.11
CA ASN A 175 17.45 10.09 9.17
C ASN A 175 17.50 10.64 10.59
N LYS A 176 17.41 9.79 11.62
CA LYS A 176 17.46 10.22 13.02
C LYS A 176 18.85 10.73 13.36
N LYS A 177 18.94 11.94 13.92
CA LYS A 177 20.16 12.51 14.47
C LYS A 177 20.33 11.98 15.90
N VAL A 178 21.46 11.35 16.19
CA VAL A 178 21.77 10.70 17.47
C VAL A 178 23.17 11.07 17.96
N LYS A 179 23.47 10.80 19.24
CA LYS A 179 24.78 11.03 19.83
C LYS A 179 25.70 9.83 19.59
N TRP A 180 26.95 10.11 19.27
CA TRP A 180 28.01 9.14 19.04
C TRP A 180 29.20 9.46 19.93
N ILE A 181 30.04 8.48 20.19
CA ILE A 181 31.33 8.62 20.87
C ILE A 181 32.37 7.78 20.15
N CYS A 182 33.49 8.38 19.76
CA CYS A 182 34.57 7.62 19.11
C CYS A 182 35.44 6.87 20.13
N GLY A 183 36.30 5.98 19.65
CA GLY A 183 37.24 5.23 20.50
C GLY A 183 38.18 6.09 21.34
N LYS A 184 38.38 7.38 20.97
CA LYS A 184 39.16 8.36 21.75
C LYS A 184 38.30 9.18 22.71
N GLY A 185 37.01 8.85 22.88
CA GLY A 185 36.11 9.49 23.83
C GLY A 185 35.49 10.83 23.38
N HIS A 186 35.67 11.27 22.11
CA HIS A 186 35.05 12.50 21.64
C HIS A 186 33.55 12.29 21.34
N PRO A 187 32.64 13.03 22.00
CA PRO A 187 31.21 12.95 21.71
C PRO A 187 30.82 13.90 20.59
N TRP A 188 29.91 13.48 19.70
CA TRP A 188 29.30 14.34 18.69
C TRP A 188 27.89 13.89 18.32
N SER A 189 27.21 14.62 17.46
CA SER A 189 25.88 14.26 16.96
C SER A 189 25.90 14.19 15.44
N ALA A 190 25.41 13.06 14.91
CA ALA A 190 25.30 12.86 13.48
C ALA A 190 24.03 12.06 13.12
N VAL A 191 23.58 12.17 11.89
CA VAL A 191 22.49 11.36 11.35
C VAL A 191 22.97 9.94 11.11
N VAL A 192 22.18 8.94 11.51
CA VAL A 192 22.54 7.52 11.36
C VAL A 192 22.90 7.17 9.92
N ALA A 193 22.05 7.54 8.96
CA ALA A 193 22.28 7.25 7.54
C ALA A 193 23.59 7.84 7.02
N ASN A 194 24.01 9.04 7.49
CA ASN A 194 25.25 9.66 7.05
C ASN A 194 26.48 8.89 7.53
N ARG A 195 26.36 8.12 8.60
CA ARG A 195 27.43 7.29 9.13
C ARG A 195 27.43 5.88 8.55
N ALA A 196 26.24 5.32 8.30
CA ALA A 196 26.09 3.93 7.91
C ALA A 196 26.06 3.71 6.39
N MET A 197 25.70 4.72 5.59
CA MET A 197 25.44 4.56 4.14
C MET A 197 26.43 5.36 3.28
N GLY A 198 27.70 5.01 3.32
CA GLY A 198 28.71 5.40 2.32
C GLY A 198 29.28 6.83 2.41
N ARG A 199 28.87 7.65 3.39
CA ARG A 199 29.54 8.93 3.65
C ARG A 199 30.58 8.85 4.77
N GLU A 200 30.61 7.70 5.48
CA GLU A 200 31.50 7.37 6.60
C GLU A 200 32.03 8.59 7.37
N THR A 201 31.11 9.51 7.70
CA THR A 201 31.46 10.72 8.45
C THR A 201 31.91 10.31 9.84
N GLY A 202 33.20 10.20 10.02
CA GLY A 202 33.83 9.87 11.29
C GLY A 202 33.66 10.97 12.34
N CYS A 203 34.39 10.85 13.43
CA CYS A 203 34.45 11.88 14.47
C CYS A 203 35.03 13.16 13.89
N PRO A 204 34.30 14.32 13.92
CA PRO A 204 34.79 15.57 13.36
C PRO A 204 36.05 16.07 14.10
N THR A 205 36.16 15.82 15.39
CA THR A 205 37.33 16.21 16.17
C THR A 205 38.58 15.44 15.72
N CYS A 206 38.46 14.12 15.48
CA CYS A 206 39.55 13.34 14.95
C CYS A 206 39.93 13.72 13.49
N ALA A 207 38.94 14.13 12.70
CA ALA A 207 39.16 14.54 11.31
C ALA A 207 39.83 15.91 11.16
N THR A 208 39.54 16.85 12.06
CA THR A 208 40.12 18.21 12.01
C THR A 208 41.43 18.33 12.73
N THR A 209 41.64 17.49 13.75
CA THR A 209 42.83 17.70 14.59
C THR A 209 43.98 16.82 14.15
N GLY A 210 43.90 15.77 13.34
CA GLY A 210 45.08 14.89 13.11
C GLY A 210 45.98 14.73 14.36
N PHE A 211 45.70 15.60 15.34
CA PHE A 211 46.40 15.88 16.59
C PHE A 211 45.56 15.33 17.74
N ASP A 212 46.01 14.28 18.37
CA ASP A 212 45.47 13.84 19.66
C ASP A 212 46.27 14.56 20.76
N PRO A 213 45.67 15.55 21.45
CA PRO A 213 46.37 16.33 22.45
C PRO A 213 46.98 15.45 23.57
N ASN A 214 46.48 14.24 23.76
CA ASN A 214 47.00 13.32 24.77
C ASN A 214 48.13 12.43 24.27
N ILE A 215 48.11 12.05 22.97
CA ILE A 215 49.12 11.18 22.35
C ILE A 215 50.23 12.05 21.74
N ASP A 216 49.87 13.09 21.02
CA ASP A 216 50.84 13.94 20.30
C ASP A 216 51.61 14.86 21.28
N ALA A 217 51.03 15.26 22.40
CA ALA A 217 51.75 15.95 23.47
C ALA A 217 52.81 15.04 24.10
N TRP A 218 52.49 13.75 24.31
CA TRP A 218 53.46 12.79 24.84
C TRP A 218 54.61 12.51 23.82
N LEU A 219 54.30 12.34 22.55
CA LEU A 219 55.27 12.17 21.50
C LEU A 219 56.14 13.42 21.32
N TYR A 220 55.53 14.63 21.40
CA TYR A 220 56.25 15.87 21.34
C TYR A 220 57.23 16.05 22.50
N PHE A 221 56.88 15.67 23.72
CA PHE A 221 57.76 15.70 24.93
C PHE A 221 58.84 14.64 24.85
N LEU A 222 58.61 13.48 24.17
CA LEU A 222 59.62 12.47 23.96
C LEU A 222 60.65 12.88 22.89
N GLU A 223 60.27 13.64 21.87
CA GLU A 223 61.13 14.13 20.81
C GLU A 223 61.84 15.43 21.18
N HIS A 224 61.31 16.21 22.16
CA HIS A 224 61.86 17.49 22.62
C HIS A 224 62.00 17.53 24.12
N PRO A 225 62.93 16.75 24.69
CA PRO A 225 63.17 16.80 26.14
C PRO A 225 63.66 18.20 26.57
N VAL A 226 62.85 18.85 27.42
CA VAL A 226 63.22 20.12 28.03
C VAL A 226 64.27 19.82 29.10
N TRP A 227 65.52 20.22 28.87
CA TRP A 227 66.63 20.20 29.82
C TRP A 227 66.63 21.49 30.64
#